data_d2df17dc4f47e757fcb45d18583a808b
#
_entry.id   d2df17dc4f47e757fcb45d18583a808b
#
_cell.length_a   1.000
_cell.length_b   1.000
_cell.length_c   1.000
_cell.angle_alpha   90.00
_cell.angle_beta   90.00
_cell.angle_gamma   90.00
#
_symmetry.space_group_name_H-M   'P 1'
#
loop_
_entity.id
_entity.type
_entity.pdbx_description
1 polymer ?
#
loop_
_entity_poly.entity_id
_entity_poly.type
_entity_poly.pdbx_seq_one_letter_code
_entity_poly.pdbx_strand_id
1 'polypeptide(L)'
;MQALAQISKYEELRKKSAWTILAADSAPEILGVLQCLLFDQERRLKESVMIEKVTKIFNERQTQTFTREMAVDKLGQWRKAGYLSRNFSESDDEPHYELTPGAFDAISYVSSLTQERVAPTTSRLELLIYAVKKLVDDTDADVAKR
;
A
#
# COMPACT_ATOMS: atom_id res chain seq x y z
N MET A 1 -22.59 -22.65 12.75
CA MET A 1 -23.10 -21.27 12.74
C MET A 1 -22.16 -20.37 11.94
N GLN A 2 -22.72 -19.60 11.04
CA GLN A 2 -21.93 -18.79 10.12
C GLN A 2 -21.06 -17.75 10.83
N ALA A 3 -21.59 -17.14 11.89
CA ALA A 3 -20.84 -16.11 12.61
C ALA A 3 -19.58 -16.68 13.23
N LEU A 4 -19.65 -17.86 13.81
CA LEU A 4 -18.48 -18.49 14.42
C LEU A 4 -17.43 -18.85 13.37
N ALA A 5 -17.87 -19.31 12.21
CA ALA A 5 -16.95 -19.62 11.11
C ALA A 5 -16.24 -18.35 10.62
N GLN A 6 -16.97 -17.26 10.52
CA GLN A 6 -16.39 -15.99 10.10
C GLN A 6 -15.41 -15.46 11.14
N ILE A 7 -15.74 -15.57 12.40
CA ILE A 7 -14.84 -15.15 13.48
C ILE A 7 -13.52 -15.90 13.39
N SER A 8 -13.57 -17.22 13.25
CA SER A 8 -12.36 -18.03 13.13
C SER A 8 -11.54 -17.62 11.93
N LYS A 9 -12.20 -17.35 10.83
CA LYS A 9 -11.54 -16.94 9.59
C LYS A 9 -10.80 -15.62 9.79
N TYR A 10 -11.45 -14.65 10.42
CA TYR A 10 -10.83 -13.35 10.65
C TYR A 10 -9.74 -13.41 11.71
N GLU A 11 -9.87 -14.28 12.71
CA GLU A 11 -8.80 -14.50 13.67
C GLU A 11 -7.53 -15.01 12.99
N GLU A 12 -7.67 -15.86 12.00
CA GLU A 12 -6.52 -16.29 11.21
C GLU A 12 -5.98 -15.17 10.31
N LEU A 13 -6.88 -14.42 9.69
CA LEU A 13 -6.47 -13.33 8.80
C LEU A 13 -5.71 -12.23 9.53
N ARG A 14 -6.05 -11.95 10.79
CA ARG A 14 -5.38 -10.86 11.49
C ARG A 14 -3.91 -11.16 11.81
N LYS A 15 -3.48 -12.40 11.61
CA LYS A 15 -2.07 -12.78 11.72
C LYS A 15 -1.29 -12.45 10.45
N LYS A 16 -1.98 -12.16 9.36
CA LYS A 16 -1.35 -11.86 8.07
C LYS A 16 -0.83 -10.43 8.07
N SER A 17 0.23 -10.20 7.27
CA SER A 17 0.88 -8.90 7.22
C SER A 17 -0.04 -7.77 6.78
N ALA A 18 -0.99 -8.05 5.88
CA ALA A 18 -1.93 -7.03 5.45
C ALA A 18 -2.75 -6.47 6.62
N TRP A 19 -3.18 -7.33 7.53
CA TRP A 19 -3.93 -6.91 8.69
C TRP A 19 -3.03 -6.24 9.72
N THR A 20 -1.86 -6.85 10.02
CA THR A 20 -0.97 -6.32 11.04
C THR A 20 -0.45 -4.94 10.70
N ILE A 21 -0.18 -4.66 9.43
CA ILE A 21 0.27 -3.33 9.03
C ILE A 21 -0.82 -2.29 9.23
N LEU A 22 -2.08 -2.64 8.92
CA LEU A 22 -3.21 -1.72 9.10
C LEU A 22 -3.53 -1.50 10.57
N ALA A 23 -3.28 -2.49 11.41
CA ALA A 23 -3.56 -2.41 12.85
C ALA A 23 -2.41 -1.81 13.67
N ALA A 24 -1.27 -1.54 13.06
CA ALA A 24 -0.13 -1.00 13.78
C ALA A 24 -0.37 0.45 14.19
N ASP A 25 0.15 0.82 15.36
CA ASP A 25 0.02 2.20 15.84
C ASP A 25 0.65 3.20 14.89
N SER A 26 1.74 2.80 14.23
CA SER A 26 2.44 3.65 13.26
C SER A 26 1.99 3.38 11.83
N ALA A 27 0.81 2.80 11.64
CA ALA A 27 0.32 2.47 10.30
C ALA A 27 0.34 3.66 9.32
N PRO A 28 -0.12 4.87 9.70
CA PRO A 28 -0.07 5.99 8.76
C PRO A 28 1.33 6.28 8.25
N GLU A 29 2.30 6.22 9.15
CA GLU A 29 3.69 6.47 8.80
C GLU A 29 4.24 5.38 7.90
N ILE A 30 4.02 4.13 8.26
CA ILE A 30 4.50 2.98 7.49
C ILE A 30 3.87 2.98 6.09
N LEU A 31 2.56 3.10 6.05
CA LEU A 31 1.81 3.05 4.79
C LEU A 31 2.19 4.21 3.88
N GLY A 32 2.30 5.41 4.44
CA GLY A 32 2.64 6.59 3.66
C GLY A 32 4.03 6.49 3.04
N VAL A 33 5.01 6.08 3.83
CA VAL A 33 6.38 5.94 3.34
C VAL A 33 6.47 4.84 2.29
N LEU A 34 5.91 3.67 2.57
CA LEU A 34 6.00 2.55 1.64
C LEU A 34 5.21 2.81 0.35
N GLN A 35 4.07 3.47 0.46
CA GLN A 35 3.31 3.84 -0.73
C GLN A 35 4.11 4.79 -1.62
N CYS A 36 4.69 5.81 -1.04
CA CYS A 36 5.47 6.79 -1.79
C CYS A 36 6.65 6.13 -2.50
N LEU A 37 7.37 5.27 -1.79
CA LEU A 37 8.64 4.74 -2.29
C LEU A 37 8.50 3.48 -3.15
N LEU A 38 7.56 2.60 -2.82
CA LEU A 38 7.49 1.29 -3.45
C LEU A 38 6.15 0.96 -4.09
N PHE A 39 5.24 1.89 -4.14
CA PHE A 39 3.93 1.66 -4.74
C PHE A 39 3.64 2.66 -5.86
N ASP A 40 3.77 3.96 -5.58
CA ASP A 40 3.39 5.00 -6.55
C ASP A 40 4.40 5.16 -7.68
N GLN A 41 5.68 5.07 -7.36
CA GLN A 41 6.74 5.38 -8.33
C GLN A 41 7.49 4.15 -8.80
N GLU A 42 8.07 3.43 -7.87
CA GLU A 42 8.90 2.27 -8.16
C GLU A 42 8.31 1.04 -7.51
N ARG A 43 8.58 -0.13 -8.08
CA ARG A 43 8.19 -1.39 -7.43
C ARG A 43 9.31 -1.94 -6.57
N ARG A 44 10.53 -1.52 -6.83
CA ARG A 44 11.66 -1.94 -6.02
C ARG A 44 12.74 -0.86 -6.05
N LEU A 45 13.46 -0.77 -4.95
CA LEU A 45 14.55 0.19 -4.78
C LEU A 45 15.75 -0.50 -4.19
N LYS A 46 16.93 -0.10 -4.63
CA LYS A 46 18.17 -0.57 -4.04
C LYS A 46 18.24 -0.15 -2.58
N GLU A 47 18.89 -0.96 -1.77
CA GLU A 47 18.99 -0.72 -0.34
C GLU A 47 19.55 0.67 -0.01
N SER A 48 20.61 1.06 -0.70
CA SER A 48 21.23 2.37 -0.45
C SER A 48 20.26 3.51 -0.74
N VAL A 49 19.49 3.40 -1.82
CA VAL A 49 18.49 4.40 -2.19
C VAL A 49 17.35 4.42 -1.19
N MET A 50 16.92 3.24 -0.77
CA MET A 50 15.84 3.13 0.21
C MET A 50 16.23 3.78 1.53
N ILE A 51 17.43 3.50 2.02
CA ILE A 51 17.93 4.07 3.26
C ILE A 51 18.00 5.60 3.16
N GLU A 52 18.53 6.09 2.05
CA GLU A 52 18.64 7.54 1.82
C GLU A 52 17.27 8.22 1.83
N LYS A 53 16.33 7.66 1.11
CA LYS A 53 14.99 8.25 1.00
C LYS A 53 14.22 8.20 2.31
N VAL A 54 14.32 7.09 3.03
CA VAL A 54 13.68 6.96 4.34
C VAL A 54 14.27 7.97 5.31
N THR A 55 15.59 8.10 5.32
CA THR A 55 16.28 9.08 6.18
C THR A 55 15.78 10.49 5.89
N LYS A 56 15.68 10.83 4.62
CA LYS A 56 15.22 12.16 4.21
C LYS A 56 13.77 12.43 4.63
N ILE A 57 12.90 11.46 4.40
CA ILE A 57 11.48 11.61 4.74
C ILE A 57 11.31 11.84 6.24
N PHE A 58 11.98 11.04 7.06
CA PHE A 58 11.85 11.17 8.50
C PHE A 58 12.50 12.42 9.05
N ASN A 59 13.55 12.92 8.40
CA ASN A 59 14.13 14.19 8.78
C ASN A 59 13.19 15.36 8.50
N GLU A 60 12.45 15.28 7.41
CA GLU A 60 11.46 16.31 7.08
C GLU A 60 10.27 16.29 8.03
N ARG A 61 9.92 15.11 8.52
CA ARG A 61 8.76 14.94 9.38
C ARG A 61 9.04 15.28 10.84
N GLN A 62 10.23 14.96 11.31
CA GLN A 62 10.56 15.07 12.74
C GLN A 62 11.37 16.31 13.05
N THR A 63 11.25 16.79 14.30
CA THR A 63 12.04 17.91 14.78
C THR A 63 13.45 17.50 15.17
N GLN A 64 13.67 16.22 15.40
CA GLN A 64 14.97 15.67 15.75
C GLN A 64 15.64 15.04 14.54
N THR A 65 16.97 15.03 14.56
CA THR A 65 17.73 14.44 13.47
C THR A 65 17.47 12.92 13.38
N PHE A 66 17.16 12.47 12.20
CA PHE A 66 16.97 11.06 11.92
C PHE A 66 18.22 10.54 11.21
N THR A 67 18.92 9.59 11.81
CA THR A 67 20.18 9.10 11.28
C THR A 67 19.99 7.95 10.31
N ARG A 68 21.05 7.66 9.56
CA ARG A 68 21.08 6.52 8.66
C ARG A 68 20.84 5.21 9.43
N GLU A 69 21.43 5.07 10.62
CA GLU A 69 21.26 3.89 11.46
C GLU A 69 19.82 3.70 11.86
N MET A 70 19.13 4.78 12.16
CA MET A 70 17.71 4.73 12.50
C MET A 70 16.88 4.25 11.29
N ALA A 71 17.26 4.67 10.09
CA ALA A 71 16.60 4.21 8.88
C ALA A 71 16.82 2.71 8.68
N VAL A 72 18.03 2.24 8.87
CA VAL A 72 18.34 0.81 8.77
C VAL A 72 17.52 0.01 9.78
N ASP A 73 17.41 0.51 11.00
CA ASP A 73 16.60 -0.14 12.03
C ASP A 73 15.12 -0.20 11.64
N LYS A 74 14.58 0.90 11.12
CA LYS A 74 13.18 0.93 10.66
C LYS A 74 12.94 -0.10 9.57
N LEU A 75 13.81 -0.14 8.58
CA LEU A 75 13.67 -1.10 7.48
C LEU A 75 13.77 -2.53 7.99
N GLY A 76 14.65 -2.78 8.94
CA GLY A 76 14.75 -4.08 9.58
C GLY A 76 13.49 -4.49 10.31
N GLN A 77 12.89 -3.55 11.05
CA GLN A 77 11.63 -3.80 11.74
C GLN A 77 10.51 -4.11 10.75
N TRP A 78 10.40 -3.35 9.69
CA TRP A 78 9.36 -3.55 8.68
C TRP A 78 9.55 -4.87 7.94
N ARG A 79 10.79 -5.26 7.70
CA ARG A 79 11.08 -6.55 7.09
C ARG A 79 10.67 -7.70 8.01
N LYS A 80 11.03 -7.61 9.29
CA LYS A 80 10.66 -8.64 10.27
C LYS A 80 9.16 -8.76 10.44
N ALA A 81 8.45 -7.65 10.33
CA ALA A 81 7.01 -7.64 10.46
C ALA A 81 6.30 -8.17 9.21
N GLY A 82 7.03 -8.41 8.13
CA GLY A 82 6.45 -8.94 6.91
C GLY A 82 5.92 -7.88 5.96
N TYR A 83 6.37 -6.64 6.10
CA TYR A 83 5.94 -5.56 5.21
C TYR A 83 6.87 -5.40 4.01
N LEU A 84 8.13 -5.71 4.18
CA LEU A 84 9.15 -5.57 3.15
C LEU A 84 9.85 -6.89 2.88
N SER A 85 10.22 -7.09 1.63
CA SER A 85 11.04 -8.19 1.18
C SER A 85 12.37 -7.61 0.73
N ARG A 86 13.47 -8.18 1.22
CA ARG A 86 14.82 -7.79 0.85
C ARG A 86 15.41 -8.89 -0.02
N ASN A 87 15.64 -8.56 -1.27
CA ASN A 87 16.07 -9.55 -2.26
C ASN A 87 17.42 -9.18 -2.85
N PHE A 88 18.17 -10.22 -3.17
CA PHE A 88 19.50 -10.06 -3.73
C PHE A 88 19.64 -11.03 -4.90
N SER A 89 19.96 -10.53 -6.08
CA SER A 89 20.21 -11.39 -7.23
C SER A 89 21.68 -11.29 -7.63
N GLU A 90 22.15 -12.30 -8.36
CA GLU A 90 23.56 -12.37 -8.76
C GLU A 90 23.99 -11.17 -9.61
N SER A 91 23.06 -10.58 -10.35
CA SER A 91 23.35 -9.44 -11.18
C SER A 91 23.34 -8.12 -10.42
N ASP A 92 22.90 -8.13 -9.17
CA ASP A 92 22.82 -6.93 -8.36
C ASP A 92 24.09 -6.74 -7.55
N ASP A 93 24.54 -5.49 -7.47
CA ASP A 93 25.69 -5.14 -6.63
C ASP A 93 25.27 -4.94 -5.17
N GLU A 94 23.96 -4.77 -4.91
CA GLU A 94 23.41 -4.64 -3.57
C GLU A 94 21.99 -5.17 -3.54
N PRO A 95 21.47 -5.49 -2.35
CA PRO A 95 20.08 -5.94 -2.24
C PRO A 95 19.10 -4.83 -2.62
N HIS A 96 17.89 -5.23 -2.91
CA HIS A 96 16.82 -4.26 -3.15
C HIS A 96 15.59 -4.65 -2.32
N TYR A 97 14.76 -3.65 -2.04
CA TYR A 97 13.54 -3.81 -1.27
C TYR A 97 12.31 -3.77 -2.16
N GLU A 98 11.36 -4.59 -1.82
CA GLU A 98 10.05 -4.64 -2.48
C GLU A 98 8.99 -4.80 -1.41
N LEU A 99 7.76 -4.41 -1.74
CA LEU A 99 6.63 -4.70 -0.85
C LEU A 99 6.33 -6.19 -0.87
N THR A 100 5.98 -6.73 0.30
CA THR A 100 5.40 -8.07 0.33
C THR A 100 3.99 -8.01 -0.26
N PRO A 101 3.43 -9.14 -0.72
CA PRO A 101 2.04 -9.15 -1.21
C PRO A 101 1.05 -8.60 -0.19
N GLY A 102 1.22 -8.92 1.09
CA GLY A 102 0.35 -8.40 2.13
C GLY A 102 0.42 -6.89 2.27
N ALA A 103 1.63 -6.33 2.25
CA ALA A 103 1.80 -4.88 2.31
C ALA A 103 1.23 -4.20 1.07
N PHE A 104 1.44 -4.80 -0.09
CA PHE A 104 0.87 -4.29 -1.34
C PHE A 104 -0.65 -4.23 -1.26
N ASP A 105 -1.27 -5.29 -0.76
CA ASP A 105 -2.73 -5.35 -0.64
C ASP A 105 -3.24 -4.30 0.35
N ALA A 106 -2.55 -4.13 1.47
CA ALA A 106 -2.94 -3.13 2.46
C ALA A 106 -2.86 -1.71 1.88
N ILE A 107 -1.78 -1.41 1.18
CA ILE A 107 -1.61 -0.10 0.56
C ILE A 107 -2.66 0.13 -0.53
N SER A 108 -2.92 -0.88 -1.35
CA SER A 108 -3.95 -0.79 -2.39
C SER A 108 -5.31 -0.47 -1.78
N TYR A 109 -5.65 -1.14 -0.69
CA TYR A 109 -6.91 -0.92 -0.01
C TYR A 109 -7.00 0.50 0.55
N VAL A 110 -5.99 0.92 1.30
CA VAL A 110 -5.99 2.24 1.91
C VAL A 110 -5.96 3.35 0.86
N SER A 111 -5.19 3.15 -0.19
CA SER A 111 -5.13 4.10 -1.30
C SER A 111 -6.50 4.27 -1.94
N SER A 112 -7.25 3.18 -2.06
CA SER A 112 -8.60 3.26 -2.62
C SER A 112 -9.55 4.04 -1.72
N LEU A 113 -9.31 4.06 -0.42
CA LEU A 113 -10.13 4.82 0.52
C LEU A 113 -9.91 6.33 0.42
N THR A 114 -8.76 6.75 -0.07
CA THR A 114 -8.47 8.17 -0.20
C THR A 114 -9.03 8.77 -1.47
N GLN A 115 -9.48 7.94 -2.39
CA GLN A 115 -10.13 8.41 -3.61
C GLN A 115 -11.51 8.92 -3.26
N GLU A 116 -11.95 9.95 -3.98
CA GLU A 116 -13.27 10.51 -3.76
C GLU A 116 -14.32 9.44 -3.98
N ARG A 117 -15.15 9.25 -2.98
CA ARG A 117 -16.20 8.27 -3.03
C ARG A 117 -17.51 8.88 -2.64
N VAL A 118 -18.53 8.40 -3.30
CA VAL A 118 -19.87 8.72 -2.90
C VAL A 118 -20.26 7.78 -1.79
N ALA A 119 -21.35 8.08 -1.12
CA ALA A 119 -21.79 7.31 0.01
C ALA A 119 -22.09 5.84 -0.37
N PRO A 120 -22.00 4.98 0.61
CA PRO A 120 -21.70 3.57 0.40
C PRO A 120 -22.67 2.72 -0.37
N THR A 121 -23.93 2.75 -0.13
CA THR A 121 -24.80 1.76 -0.75
C THR A 121 -25.52 2.28 -1.97
N THR A 122 -26.41 3.22 -1.75
CA THR A 122 -27.15 3.84 -2.87
C THR A 122 -26.18 4.39 -3.90
N SER A 123 -25.12 5.02 -3.40
CA SER A 123 -24.14 5.64 -4.29
C SER A 123 -23.32 4.62 -5.06
N ARG A 124 -23.11 3.45 -4.48
CA ARG A 124 -22.40 2.40 -5.21
C ARG A 124 -23.19 1.96 -6.42
N LEU A 125 -24.49 1.82 -6.27
CA LEU A 125 -25.38 1.48 -7.37
C LEU A 125 -25.41 2.61 -8.40
N GLU A 126 -25.50 3.84 -7.93
CA GLU A 126 -25.46 5.01 -8.82
C GLU A 126 -24.16 5.08 -9.59
N LEU A 127 -23.06 4.75 -8.95
CA LEU A 127 -21.76 4.73 -9.60
C LEU A 127 -21.70 3.68 -10.70
N LEU A 128 -22.27 2.50 -10.46
CA LEU A 128 -22.34 1.46 -11.46
C LEU A 128 -23.20 1.90 -12.65
N ILE A 129 -24.34 2.51 -12.36
CA ILE A 129 -25.24 3.01 -13.40
C ILE A 129 -24.54 4.08 -14.22
N TYR A 130 -23.85 4.99 -13.56
CA TYR A 130 -23.08 6.03 -14.23
C TYR A 130 -22.01 5.44 -15.15
N ALA A 131 -21.27 4.46 -14.66
CA ALA A 131 -20.22 3.82 -15.43
C ALA A 131 -20.77 3.11 -16.67
N VAL A 132 -21.91 2.42 -16.50
CA VAL A 132 -22.56 1.75 -17.61
C VAL A 132 -23.05 2.78 -18.64
N LYS A 133 -23.69 3.84 -18.18
CA LYS A 133 -24.17 4.90 -19.07
C LYS A 133 -23.04 5.54 -19.84
N LYS A 134 -21.94 5.81 -19.17
CA LYS A 134 -20.79 6.40 -19.82
C LYS A 134 -20.22 5.48 -20.92
N LEU A 135 -20.18 4.20 -20.64
CA LEU A 135 -19.74 3.22 -21.61
C LEU A 135 -20.65 3.20 -22.85
N VAL A 136 -21.95 3.23 -22.62
CA VAL A 136 -22.93 3.28 -23.72
C VAL A 136 -22.79 4.56 -24.50
N ASP A 137 -22.68 5.69 -23.81
CA ASP A 137 -22.53 6.99 -24.47
C ASP A 137 -21.25 7.05 -25.31
N ASP A 138 -20.16 6.53 -24.79
CA ASP A 138 -18.90 6.50 -25.54
C ASP A 138 -19.02 5.63 -26.77
N THR A 139 -19.70 4.49 -26.65
CA THR A 139 -19.95 3.61 -27.77
C THR A 139 -20.82 4.29 -28.82
N ASP A 140 -21.89 4.95 -28.39
CA ASP A 140 -22.76 5.68 -29.28
C ASP A 140 -22.06 6.82 -29.98
N ALA A 141 -21.20 7.52 -29.23
CA ALA A 141 -20.42 8.61 -29.82
C ALA A 141 -19.48 8.09 -30.89
N ASP A 142 -18.88 6.95 -30.68
CA ASP A 142 -17.99 6.33 -31.67
C ASP A 142 -18.76 5.89 -32.93
N VAL A 143 -19.93 5.33 -32.72
CA VAL A 143 -20.74 4.78 -33.81
C VAL A 143 -21.53 5.88 -34.54
N ALA A 144 -22.22 6.70 -33.77
CA ALA A 144 -23.16 7.70 -34.27
C ALA A 144 -22.54 9.07 -34.47
N LYS A 145 -21.38 9.33 -33.92
CA LYS A 145 -20.72 10.61 -34.03
C LYS A 145 -21.54 11.78 -33.50
N ARG A 146 -22.11 11.54 -32.39
CA ARG A 146 -22.90 12.57 -31.72
C ARG A 146 -22.04 13.60 -31.03
#